data_6f4659e0b902044c908944dccc27df1a
#
_entry.id   6f4659e0b902044c908944dccc27df1a
#
_cell.length_a   1.000
_cell.length_b   1.000
_cell.length_c   1.000
_cell.angle_alpha   90.00
_cell.angle_beta   90.00
_cell.angle_gamma   90.00
#
_symmetry.space_group_name_H-M   'P 1'
#
loop_
_entity.id
_entity.type
_entity.pdbx_description
1 polymer ?
#
loop_
_entity_poly.entity_id
_entity_poly.type
_entity_poly.pdbx_seq_one_letter_code
_entity_poly.pdbx_strand_id
1 'polypeptide(L)'
;MLYIEQIKQPDKLLYHASSLIRKGCKIAAIKAGSTESGKRAASSHTGAIASSDSAVEALFRKAGIVRCFSREELTTVASIFTLKDVKGKNCAIVTHAGGPAVMLADALSKGRLNVPSLEGPIADELKSKLYPGAAVGNPIDIIGTGTPEHLATAIDFCENRFDNVDLMMVIFGSPGLVKLYDTYEVLHKKMEECKKPIFPILPSIVTAGPEVKSFVKKGHVNFSDEVTLGTALSRVINTPKPMSTDIQLYGVDVPEVRRIIDRLPGSGYLNPEEVRTLLRAANIPLVEEYASDDRDALLAFAKKVKYPVVAKVVGPVHKSDIGGVALNIRGEEHLLFEYERMMRLPGVTGIMVQPMLKGQELFLGAKYEDRFGHVVLCGLGGIFVEVLKDVSYGLAPLSYDETYSMIRSLR
;
A
#
# COMPACT_ATOMS: atom_id res chain seq x y z
N MET A 1 12.17 17.41 -3.28
CA MET A 1 12.79 16.09 -2.95
C MET A 1 13.47 16.18 -1.59
N LEU A 2 13.33 15.14 -0.76
CA LEU A 2 13.93 15.07 0.58
C LEU A 2 14.73 13.77 0.71
N TYR A 3 15.90 13.86 1.34
CA TYR A 3 16.67 12.72 1.83
C TYR A 3 16.76 12.82 3.35
N ILE A 4 16.26 11.82 4.07
CA ILE A 4 16.04 11.86 5.51
C ILE A 4 16.67 10.64 6.16
N GLU A 5 17.49 10.83 7.16
CA GLU A 5 18.03 9.75 7.99
C GLU A 5 17.27 9.65 9.33
N GLN A 6 16.88 10.80 9.89
CA GLN A 6 16.12 10.89 11.14
C GLN A 6 15.06 11.99 11.07
N ILE A 7 13.90 11.72 11.64
CA ILE A 7 12.84 12.72 11.86
C ILE A 7 12.83 13.08 13.35
N LYS A 8 13.31 14.26 13.67
CA LYS A 8 13.38 14.75 15.07
C LYS A 8 12.04 15.33 15.56
N GLN A 9 11.26 15.94 14.66
CA GLN A 9 10.01 16.63 14.94
C GLN A 9 8.92 16.17 13.94
N PRO A 10 8.34 14.97 14.13
CA PRO A 10 7.36 14.41 13.20
C PRO A 10 6.13 15.31 13.03
N ASP A 11 5.63 15.91 14.11
CA ASP A 11 4.45 16.80 14.06
C ASP A 11 4.66 18.02 13.16
N LYS A 12 5.85 18.63 13.23
CA LYS A 12 6.18 19.75 12.34
C LYS A 12 6.29 19.31 10.90
N LEU A 13 6.93 18.15 10.64
CA LEU A 13 7.01 17.62 9.29
C LEU A 13 5.62 17.32 8.74
N LEU A 14 4.76 16.66 9.53
CA LEU A 14 3.37 16.38 9.16
C LEU A 14 2.61 17.66 8.82
N TYR A 15 2.64 18.64 9.72
CA TYR A 15 1.92 19.90 9.56
C TYR A 15 2.34 20.66 8.29
N HIS A 16 3.65 20.89 8.13
CA HIS A 16 4.16 21.67 7.00
C HIS A 16 4.03 20.94 5.67
N ALA A 17 4.35 19.65 5.61
CA ALA A 17 4.21 18.87 4.39
C ALA A 17 2.75 18.77 3.94
N SER A 18 1.83 18.46 4.85
CA SER A 18 0.39 18.41 4.54
C SER A 18 -0.13 19.77 4.05
N SER A 19 0.28 20.86 4.69
CA SER A 19 -0.10 22.22 4.30
C SER A 19 0.40 22.56 2.89
N LEU A 20 1.66 22.25 2.57
CA LEU A 20 2.23 22.51 1.26
C LEU A 20 1.56 21.66 0.18
N ILE A 21 1.29 20.37 0.47
CA ILE A 21 0.65 19.47 -0.49
C ILE A 21 -0.80 19.89 -0.79
N ARG A 22 -1.55 20.34 0.23
CA ARG A 22 -2.88 20.92 0.02
C ARG A 22 -2.87 22.18 -0.86
N LYS A 23 -1.75 22.91 -0.88
CA LYS A 23 -1.52 24.09 -1.75
C LYS A 23 -1.01 23.73 -3.15
N GLY A 24 -0.92 22.42 -3.48
CA GLY A 24 -0.50 21.93 -4.79
C GLY A 24 0.99 21.57 -4.90
N CYS A 25 1.79 21.73 -3.84
CA CYS A 25 3.16 21.24 -3.85
C CYS A 25 3.19 19.71 -3.88
N LYS A 26 4.18 19.14 -4.57
CA LYS A 26 4.41 17.70 -4.63
C LYS A 26 5.70 17.38 -3.87
N ILE A 27 5.67 16.42 -2.96
CA ILE A 27 6.80 16.08 -2.09
C ILE A 27 7.11 14.59 -2.23
N ALA A 28 8.37 14.28 -2.52
CA ALA A 28 8.89 12.92 -2.51
C ALA A 28 10.09 12.82 -1.56
N ALA A 29 10.22 11.70 -0.86
CA ALA A 29 11.25 11.51 0.15
C ALA A 29 11.82 10.09 0.16
N ILE A 30 13.14 10.00 0.38
CA ILE A 30 13.82 8.79 0.83
C ILE A 30 14.03 8.88 2.34
N LYS A 31 13.70 7.82 3.07
CA LYS A 31 14.15 7.62 4.44
C LYS A 31 15.18 6.50 4.45
N ALA A 32 16.44 6.86 4.75
CA ALA A 32 17.54 5.90 4.90
C ALA A 32 17.45 5.16 6.25
N GLY A 33 18.01 3.94 6.34
CA GLY A 33 17.98 3.13 7.55
C GLY A 33 16.59 2.53 7.82
N SER A 34 16.00 1.88 6.83
CA SER A 34 14.71 1.17 6.94
C SER A 34 14.83 -0.24 7.51
N THR A 35 16.00 -0.87 7.39
CA THR A 35 16.33 -2.20 7.91
C THR A 35 17.21 -2.10 9.16
N GLU A 36 17.30 -3.17 9.94
CA GLU A 36 18.17 -3.19 11.14
C GLU A 36 19.65 -2.90 10.79
N SER A 37 20.13 -3.45 9.68
CA SER A 37 21.50 -3.16 9.21
C SER A 37 21.66 -1.69 8.77
N GLY A 38 20.66 -1.17 8.05
CA GLY A 38 20.63 0.23 7.65
C GLY A 38 20.51 1.19 8.84
N LYS A 39 19.74 0.84 9.87
CA LYS A 39 19.64 1.60 11.12
C LYS A 39 20.98 1.68 11.84
N ARG A 40 21.69 0.55 11.98
CA ARG A 40 23.03 0.53 12.59
C ARG A 40 24.01 1.41 11.82
N ALA A 41 24.00 1.34 10.48
CA ALA A 41 24.86 2.17 9.63
C ALA A 41 24.53 3.66 9.79
N ALA A 42 23.25 4.05 9.73
CA ALA A 42 22.81 5.43 9.92
C ALA A 42 23.16 5.95 11.32
N SER A 43 22.97 5.14 12.38
CA SER A 43 23.31 5.51 13.76
C SER A 43 24.82 5.72 13.94
N SER A 44 25.65 4.89 13.32
CA SER A 44 27.12 5.04 13.36
C SER A 44 27.57 6.32 12.65
N HIS A 45 26.87 6.72 11.58
CA HIS A 45 27.21 7.89 10.78
C HIS A 45 26.75 9.22 11.43
N THR A 46 25.58 9.21 12.08
CA THR A 46 24.96 10.45 12.59
C THR A 46 24.94 10.55 14.11
N GLY A 47 25.32 9.49 14.83
CA GLY A 47 25.20 9.42 16.28
C GLY A 47 23.77 9.44 16.81
N ALA A 48 22.78 9.29 15.94
CA ALA A 48 21.35 9.39 16.27
C ALA A 48 20.64 8.07 16.05
N ILE A 49 19.70 7.72 16.95
CA ILE A 49 18.85 6.54 16.79
C ILE A 49 17.91 6.77 15.60
N ALA A 50 17.96 5.87 14.61
CA ALA A 50 17.10 5.94 13.43
C ALA A 50 15.62 5.77 13.81
N SER A 51 14.74 6.57 13.20
CA SER A 51 13.29 6.47 13.38
C SER A 51 12.74 5.11 12.92
N SER A 52 11.69 4.62 13.59
CA SER A 52 10.97 3.41 13.19
C SER A 52 10.45 3.53 11.75
N ASP A 53 10.66 2.50 10.95
CA ASP A 53 10.29 2.51 9.53
C ASP A 53 8.77 2.54 9.33
N SER A 54 8.02 1.81 10.17
CA SER A 54 6.55 1.82 10.17
C SER A 54 5.97 3.19 10.56
N ALA A 55 6.59 3.88 11.53
CA ALA A 55 6.17 5.21 11.92
C ALA A 55 6.42 6.23 10.81
N VAL A 56 7.54 6.12 10.10
CA VAL A 56 7.85 6.99 8.96
C VAL A 56 6.89 6.71 7.79
N GLU A 57 6.59 5.45 7.52
CA GLU A 57 5.59 5.08 6.50
C GLU A 57 4.22 5.69 6.82
N ALA A 58 3.76 5.53 8.06
CA ALA A 58 2.49 6.10 8.53
C ALA A 58 2.47 7.63 8.42
N LEU A 59 3.58 8.30 8.79
CA LEU A 59 3.72 9.75 8.70
C LEU A 59 3.68 10.23 7.25
N PHE A 60 4.46 9.59 6.35
CA PHE A 60 4.51 9.97 4.94
C PHE A 60 3.16 9.79 4.26
N ARG A 61 2.49 8.65 4.53
CA ARG A 61 1.14 8.39 4.04
C ARG A 61 0.15 9.46 4.51
N LYS A 62 0.14 9.81 5.80
CA LYS A 62 -0.73 10.83 6.38
C LYS A 62 -0.45 12.23 5.81
N ALA A 63 0.82 12.56 5.60
CA ALA A 63 1.26 13.83 5.04
C ALA A 63 1.07 13.95 3.53
N GLY A 64 0.86 12.84 2.80
CA GLY A 64 0.82 12.78 1.34
C GLY A 64 2.20 12.85 0.68
N ILE A 65 3.25 12.46 1.38
CA ILE A 65 4.63 12.41 0.87
C ILE A 65 4.82 11.09 0.12
N VAL A 66 5.24 11.15 -1.13
CA VAL A 66 5.59 9.95 -1.92
C VAL A 66 6.89 9.37 -1.40
N ARG A 67 6.83 8.14 -0.87
CA ARG A 67 7.99 7.44 -0.36
C ARG A 67 8.76 6.74 -1.47
N CYS A 68 10.08 6.98 -1.51
CA CYS A 68 11.02 6.37 -2.44
C CYS A 68 12.08 5.56 -1.68
N PHE A 69 12.63 4.51 -2.32
CA PHE A 69 13.60 3.60 -1.71
C PHE A 69 14.98 3.65 -2.37
N SER A 70 15.12 4.35 -3.50
CA SER A 70 16.40 4.59 -4.16
C SER A 70 16.47 6.03 -4.68
N ARG A 71 17.70 6.48 -4.97
CA ARG A 71 17.91 7.80 -5.59
C ARG A 71 17.31 7.87 -6.98
N GLU A 72 17.41 6.78 -7.74
CA GLU A 72 16.81 6.67 -9.07
C GLU A 72 15.29 6.81 -9.00
N GLU A 73 14.64 6.09 -8.08
CA GLU A 73 13.20 6.22 -7.86
C GLU A 73 12.81 7.64 -7.44
N LEU A 74 13.58 8.29 -6.56
CA LEU A 74 13.34 9.68 -6.15
C LEU A 74 13.42 10.65 -7.32
N THR A 75 14.40 10.51 -8.18
CA THR A 75 14.55 11.37 -9.37
C THR A 75 13.48 11.08 -10.41
N THR A 76 13.09 9.82 -10.59
CA THR A 76 11.97 9.42 -11.47
C THR A 76 10.65 10.00 -10.98
N VAL A 77 10.35 9.91 -9.67
CA VAL A 77 9.16 10.53 -9.07
C VAL A 77 9.19 12.05 -9.25
N ALA A 78 10.35 12.69 -9.07
CA ALA A 78 10.47 14.12 -9.28
C ALA A 78 10.21 14.51 -10.76
N SER A 79 10.67 13.70 -11.70
CA SER A 79 10.39 13.88 -13.13
C SER A 79 8.90 13.70 -13.43
N ILE A 80 8.24 12.71 -12.83
CA ILE A 80 6.78 12.53 -12.94
C ILE A 80 6.04 13.79 -12.43
N PHE A 81 6.51 14.42 -11.38
CA PHE A 81 5.90 15.64 -10.81
C PHE A 81 5.93 16.84 -11.75
N THR A 82 6.78 16.86 -12.75
CA THR A 82 6.86 17.94 -13.75
C THR A 82 5.85 17.77 -14.88
N LEU A 83 5.25 16.60 -15.03
CA LEU A 83 4.26 16.30 -16.03
C LEU A 83 2.83 16.67 -15.57
N LYS A 84 1.87 16.58 -16.50
CA LYS A 84 0.45 16.80 -16.21
C LYS A 84 -0.04 15.86 -15.11
N ASP A 85 -0.97 16.35 -14.27
CA ASP A 85 -1.52 15.56 -13.17
C ASP A 85 -2.31 14.36 -13.66
N VAL A 86 -2.08 13.22 -13.05
CA VAL A 86 -2.83 11.98 -13.31
C VAL A 86 -4.15 12.01 -12.54
N LYS A 87 -5.26 11.73 -13.23
CA LYS A 87 -6.61 11.75 -12.64
C LYS A 87 -7.25 10.38 -12.45
N GLY A 88 -6.59 9.30 -12.85
CA GLY A 88 -7.09 7.94 -12.76
C GLY A 88 -5.99 6.90 -12.72
N LYS A 89 -6.33 5.64 -12.92
CA LYS A 89 -5.42 4.50 -12.83
C LYS A 89 -5.33 3.65 -14.10
N ASN A 90 -6.06 3.99 -15.13
CA ASN A 90 -6.15 3.22 -16.36
C ASN A 90 -5.09 3.69 -17.35
N CYS A 91 -4.09 2.84 -17.57
CA CYS A 91 -2.90 3.13 -18.34
C CYS A 91 -3.02 2.55 -19.76
N ALA A 92 -2.84 3.36 -20.79
CA ALA A 92 -2.54 2.84 -22.12
C ALA A 92 -1.05 2.81 -22.36
N ILE A 93 -0.56 1.74 -22.99
CA ILE A 93 0.83 1.57 -23.38
C ILE A 93 0.87 1.63 -24.91
N VAL A 94 1.59 2.58 -25.47
CA VAL A 94 1.85 2.68 -26.91
C VAL A 94 3.32 2.38 -27.15
N THR A 95 3.62 1.41 -28.01
CA THR A 95 4.98 0.94 -28.24
C THR A 95 5.23 0.56 -29.69
N HIS A 96 6.49 0.49 -30.10
CA HIS A 96 6.96 -0.15 -31.32
C HIS A 96 7.67 -1.46 -31.05
N ALA A 97 7.78 -1.87 -29.76
CA ALA A 97 8.52 -3.06 -29.31
C ALA A 97 7.78 -3.73 -28.18
N GLY A 98 7.31 -4.96 -28.40
CA GLY A 98 6.44 -5.69 -27.47
C GLY A 98 7.11 -6.05 -26.14
N GLY A 99 8.41 -6.43 -26.13
CA GLY A 99 9.11 -6.86 -24.91
C GLY A 99 9.09 -5.86 -23.75
N PRO A 100 9.56 -4.62 -23.93
CA PRO A 100 9.45 -3.58 -22.91
C PRO A 100 8.03 -3.29 -22.46
N ALA A 101 7.06 -3.36 -23.37
CA ALA A 101 5.66 -3.12 -23.03
C ALA A 101 5.09 -4.19 -22.09
N VAL A 102 5.50 -5.45 -22.24
CA VAL A 102 5.11 -6.54 -21.32
C VAL A 102 5.68 -6.28 -19.92
N MET A 103 6.97 -5.92 -19.82
CA MET A 103 7.60 -5.61 -18.53
C MET A 103 6.95 -4.40 -17.85
N LEU A 104 6.57 -3.39 -18.63
CA LEU A 104 5.84 -2.23 -18.11
C LEU A 104 4.45 -2.64 -17.60
N ALA A 105 3.68 -3.41 -18.37
CA ALA A 105 2.35 -3.88 -17.98
C ALA A 105 2.39 -4.67 -16.66
N ASP A 106 3.41 -5.53 -16.49
CA ASP A 106 3.66 -6.25 -15.25
C ASP A 106 3.95 -5.31 -14.07
N ALA A 107 4.83 -4.33 -14.27
CA ALA A 107 5.18 -3.35 -13.24
C ALA A 107 3.97 -2.53 -12.79
N LEU A 108 3.15 -2.08 -13.74
CA LEU A 108 1.91 -1.34 -13.47
C LEU A 108 0.90 -2.19 -12.69
N SER A 109 0.66 -3.41 -13.14
CA SER A 109 -0.29 -4.33 -12.50
C SER A 109 0.15 -4.70 -11.07
N LYS A 110 1.43 -5.01 -10.86
CA LYS A 110 2.02 -5.20 -9.52
C LYS A 110 1.87 -3.95 -8.65
N GLY A 111 1.97 -2.78 -9.27
CA GLY A 111 1.76 -1.47 -8.64
C GLY A 111 0.29 -1.06 -8.48
N ARG A 112 -0.68 -1.94 -8.78
CA ARG A 112 -2.14 -1.66 -8.69
C ARG A 112 -2.62 -0.53 -9.58
N LEU A 113 -2.02 -0.41 -10.76
CA LEU A 113 -2.54 0.36 -11.87
C LEU A 113 -3.16 -0.60 -12.88
N ASN A 114 -4.15 -0.13 -13.59
CA ASN A 114 -4.88 -0.94 -14.57
C ASN A 114 -4.27 -0.76 -15.96
N VAL A 115 -4.15 -1.85 -16.70
CA VAL A 115 -3.87 -1.85 -18.14
C VAL A 115 -5.11 -2.45 -18.81
N PRO A 116 -6.17 -1.64 -19.04
CA PRO A 116 -7.44 -2.16 -19.53
C PRO A 116 -7.31 -2.70 -20.95
N SER A 117 -8.02 -3.79 -21.26
CA SER A 117 -8.15 -4.26 -22.62
C SER A 117 -8.87 -3.21 -23.48
N LEU A 118 -8.36 -2.99 -24.69
CA LEU A 118 -8.94 -2.09 -25.69
C LEU A 118 -9.52 -2.96 -26.82
N GLU A 119 -10.83 -3.05 -26.87
CA GLU A 119 -11.56 -3.94 -27.76
C GLU A 119 -12.75 -3.25 -28.44
N GLY A 120 -13.37 -3.93 -29.38
CA GLY A 120 -14.58 -3.48 -30.06
C GLY A 120 -14.32 -2.53 -31.22
N PRO A 121 -15.36 -1.87 -31.74
CA PRO A 121 -15.30 -1.11 -32.99
C PRO A 121 -14.23 -0.03 -33.04
N ILE A 122 -13.94 0.61 -31.90
CA ILE A 122 -12.90 1.66 -31.81
C ILE A 122 -11.51 1.05 -31.99
N ALA A 123 -11.25 -0.11 -31.38
CA ALA A 123 -9.99 -0.81 -31.54
C ALA A 123 -9.84 -1.35 -32.97
N ASP A 124 -10.92 -1.86 -33.57
CA ASP A 124 -10.92 -2.30 -34.97
C ASP A 124 -10.66 -1.15 -35.94
N GLU A 125 -11.25 0.01 -35.68
CA GLU A 125 -10.96 1.24 -36.43
C GLU A 125 -9.50 1.67 -36.32
N LEU A 126 -8.92 1.65 -35.08
CA LEU A 126 -7.51 1.93 -34.88
C LEU A 126 -6.65 0.94 -35.69
N LYS A 127 -6.95 -0.34 -35.58
CA LYS A 127 -6.21 -1.40 -36.30
C LYS A 127 -6.18 -1.20 -37.80
N SER A 128 -7.28 -0.72 -38.38
CA SER A 128 -7.37 -0.43 -39.82
C SER A 128 -6.50 0.74 -40.31
N LYS A 129 -6.05 1.59 -39.35
CA LYS A 129 -5.20 2.76 -39.61
C LYS A 129 -3.71 2.51 -39.38
N LEU A 130 -3.36 1.31 -38.87
CA LEU A 130 -2.00 0.89 -38.58
C LEU A 130 -1.53 -0.14 -39.60
N TYR A 131 -0.22 -0.42 -39.62
CA TYR A 131 0.30 -1.47 -40.51
C TYR A 131 -0.27 -2.87 -40.15
N PRO A 132 -0.41 -3.73 -41.17
CA PRO A 132 -0.71 -5.15 -40.90
C PRO A 132 0.29 -5.77 -39.93
N GLY A 133 -0.23 -6.43 -38.92
CA GLY A 133 0.60 -7.01 -37.83
C GLY A 133 0.64 -6.17 -36.54
N ALA A 134 0.19 -4.92 -36.58
CA ALA A 134 0.03 -4.11 -35.37
C ALA A 134 -1.02 -4.74 -34.43
N ALA A 135 -0.78 -4.63 -33.11
CA ALA A 135 -1.71 -5.01 -32.05
C ALA A 135 -2.34 -3.77 -31.41
N VAL A 136 -3.62 -3.81 -31.05
CA VAL A 136 -4.36 -2.67 -30.49
C VAL A 136 -5.04 -2.97 -29.17
N GLY A 137 -4.80 -4.15 -28.58
CA GLY A 137 -5.47 -4.63 -27.38
C GLY A 137 -4.96 -4.06 -26.05
N ASN A 138 -4.02 -3.15 -26.05
CA ASN A 138 -3.24 -2.62 -24.93
C ASN A 138 -2.35 -3.69 -24.23
N PRO A 139 -1.04 -3.68 -24.51
CA PRO A 139 -0.30 -2.61 -25.26
C PRO A 139 -0.74 -2.43 -26.73
N ILE A 140 -0.76 -1.18 -27.18
CA ILE A 140 -0.88 -0.84 -28.61
C ILE A 140 0.52 -0.93 -29.20
N ASP A 141 0.78 -2.01 -29.95
CA ASP A 141 2.07 -2.23 -30.61
C ASP A 141 1.97 -1.84 -32.09
N ILE A 142 2.57 -0.70 -32.43
CA ILE A 142 2.61 -0.20 -33.83
C ILE A 142 3.71 -0.85 -34.67
N ILE A 143 4.39 -1.85 -34.11
CA ILE A 143 5.53 -2.63 -34.66
C ILE A 143 6.75 -1.75 -35.04
N GLY A 144 7.92 -2.40 -35.28
CA GLY A 144 9.19 -1.69 -35.56
C GLY A 144 9.22 -0.90 -36.86
N THR A 145 8.28 -1.12 -37.79
CA THR A 145 8.06 -0.38 -39.03
C THR A 145 7.06 0.76 -38.90
N GLY A 146 6.48 0.94 -37.69
CA GLY A 146 5.54 2.03 -37.42
C GLY A 146 6.15 3.40 -37.69
N THR A 147 5.33 4.25 -38.33
CA THR A 147 5.74 5.62 -38.70
C THR A 147 5.36 6.63 -37.60
N PRO A 148 5.90 7.87 -37.66
CA PRO A 148 5.46 8.94 -36.78
C PRO A 148 3.93 9.17 -36.82
N GLU A 149 3.30 9.01 -37.98
CA GLU A 149 1.84 9.15 -38.18
C GLU A 149 1.06 8.04 -37.47
N HIS A 150 1.59 6.80 -37.46
CA HIS A 150 0.98 5.71 -36.69
C HIS A 150 1.07 5.97 -35.19
N LEU A 151 2.19 6.52 -34.70
CA LEU A 151 2.34 6.93 -33.31
C LEU A 151 1.32 8.02 -32.95
N ALA A 152 1.19 9.06 -33.80
CA ALA A 152 0.21 10.12 -33.61
C ALA A 152 -1.21 9.55 -33.55
N THR A 153 -1.55 8.67 -34.50
CA THR A 153 -2.88 8.02 -34.57
C THR A 153 -3.18 7.22 -33.30
N ALA A 154 -2.25 6.41 -32.82
CA ALA A 154 -2.44 5.64 -31.59
C ALA A 154 -2.66 6.53 -30.37
N ILE A 155 -1.88 7.61 -30.22
CA ILE A 155 -2.03 8.60 -29.14
C ILE A 155 -3.39 9.31 -29.25
N ASP A 156 -3.82 9.72 -30.46
CA ASP A 156 -5.10 10.40 -30.67
C ASP A 156 -6.30 9.52 -30.33
N PHE A 157 -6.23 8.23 -30.59
CA PHE A 157 -7.24 7.28 -30.17
C PHE A 157 -7.29 7.13 -28.65
N CYS A 158 -6.13 7.04 -27.98
CA CYS A 158 -6.07 7.02 -26.51
C CYS A 158 -6.58 8.32 -25.88
N GLU A 159 -6.32 9.46 -26.48
CA GLU A 159 -6.79 10.77 -26.01
C GLU A 159 -8.30 10.93 -26.15
N ASN A 160 -8.85 10.62 -27.35
CA ASN A 160 -10.15 11.12 -27.77
C ASN A 160 -11.23 10.03 -27.91
N ARG A 161 -10.86 8.74 -28.01
CA ARG A 161 -11.78 7.67 -28.38
C ARG A 161 -11.93 6.60 -27.29
N PHE A 162 -10.87 6.30 -26.54
CA PHE A 162 -10.92 5.34 -25.45
C PHE A 162 -11.21 6.05 -24.11
N ASP A 163 -12.47 6.02 -23.68
CA ASP A 163 -12.92 6.67 -22.45
C ASP A 163 -12.37 5.98 -21.19
N ASN A 164 -11.96 4.70 -21.30
CA ASN A 164 -11.38 3.92 -20.24
C ASN A 164 -9.85 4.08 -20.12
N VAL A 165 -9.26 5.11 -20.71
CA VAL A 165 -7.84 5.47 -20.61
C VAL A 165 -7.69 6.80 -19.88
N ASP A 166 -6.87 6.84 -18.83
CA ASP A 166 -6.61 8.05 -18.02
C ASP A 166 -5.24 8.67 -18.33
N LEU A 167 -4.28 7.85 -18.73
CA LEU A 167 -2.90 8.25 -19.01
C LEU A 167 -2.25 7.33 -20.05
N MET A 168 -1.19 7.82 -20.68
CA MET A 168 -0.48 7.11 -21.73
C MET A 168 1.00 6.97 -21.39
N MET A 169 1.57 5.81 -21.65
CA MET A 169 3.01 5.56 -21.64
C MET A 169 3.46 5.21 -23.05
N VAL A 170 4.41 5.98 -23.57
CA VAL A 170 4.90 5.85 -24.94
C VAL A 170 6.32 5.33 -24.89
N ILE A 171 6.54 4.08 -25.30
CA ILE A 171 7.84 3.45 -25.41
C ILE A 171 8.31 3.53 -26.85
N PHE A 172 9.35 4.31 -27.10
CA PHE A 172 9.91 4.42 -28.44
C PHE A 172 11.43 4.48 -28.43
N GLY A 173 12.06 3.37 -28.75
CA GLY A 173 13.50 3.24 -28.90
C GLY A 173 13.92 3.23 -30.38
N SER A 174 15.22 3.02 -30.64
CA SER A 174 15.73 2.92 -32.00
C SER A 174 15.45 1.54 -32.61
N PRO A 175 14.69 1.46 -33.69
CA PRO A 175 14.49 0.20 -34.42
C PRO A 175 15.66 -0.19 -35.29
N GLY A 176 16.79 0.53 -35.25
CA GLY A 176 17.98 0.27 -36.03
C GLY A 176 18.59 1.52 -36.65
N LEU A 177 18.74 1.57 -37.98
CA LEU A 177 19.44 2.67 -38.68
C LEU A 177 18.57 3.90 -38.94
N VAL A 178 17.31 3.89 -38.55
CA VAL A 178 16.37 5.02 -38.81
C VAL A 178 16.58 6.11 -37.76
N LYS A 179 16.60 7.36 -38.22
CA LYS A 179 16.63 8.53 -37.33
C LYS A 179 15.25 8.75 -36.70
N LEU A 180 15.23 9.17 -35.43
CA LEU A 180 14.02 9.30 -34.63
C LEU A 180 13.53 10.74 -34.44
N TYR A 181 14.16 11.72 -35.11
CA TYR A 181 13.79 13.14 -34.92
C TYR A 181 12.32 13.40 -35.19
N ASP A 182 11.77 12.86 -36.30
CA ASP A 182 10.36 13.08 -36.68
C ASP A 182 9.41 12.41 -35.69
N THR A 183 9.73 11.20 -35.23
CA THR A 183 8.94 10.49 -34.22
C THR A 183 8.92 11.24 -32.89
N TYR A 184 10.08 11.74 -32.45
CA TYR A 184 10.14 12.50 -31.19
C TYR A 184 9.56 13.91 -31.34
N GLU A 185 9.51 14.47 -32.55
CA GLU A 185 8.77 15.70 -32.86
C GLU A 185 7.26 15.50 -32.70
N VAL A 186 6.73 14.39 -33.22
CA VAL A 186 5.33 14.00 -33.04
C VAL A 186 5.01 13.81 -31.56
N LEU A 187 5.86 13.08 -30.82
CA LEU A 187 5.67 12.87 -29.39
C LEU A 187 5.67 14.20 -28.62
N HIS A 188 6.61 15.11 -28.93
CA HIS A 188 6.62 16.46 -28.37
C HIS A 188 5.30 17.19 -28.56
N LYS A 189 4.78 17.27 -29.80
CA LYS A 189 3.51 17.93 -30.10
C LYS A 189 2.34 17.29 -29.35
N LYS A 190 2.27 15.96 -29.32
CA LYS A 190 1.22 15.24 -28.61
C LYS A 190 1.26 15.47 -27.10
N MET A 191 2.43 15.56 -26.50
CA MET A 191 2.57 15.92 -25.07
C MET A 191 2.07 17.33 -24.75
N GLU A 192 2.17 18.26 -25.69
CA GLU A 192 1.61 19.62 -25.53
C GLU A 192 0.10 19.64 -25.73
N GLU A 193 -0.40 19.00 -26.79
CA GLU A 193 -1.80 19.02 -27.22
C GLU A 193 -2.74 18.20 -26.31
N CYS A 194 -2.36 16.96 -25.96
CA CYS A 194 -3.21 16.05 -25.22
C CYS A 194 -3.49 16.54 -23.79
N LYS A 195 -4.70 16.33 -23.31
CA LYS A 195 -5.10 16.61 -21.92
C LYS A 195 -4.66 15.51 -20.96
N LYS A 196 -4.73 14.25 -21.43
CA LYS A 196 -4.23 13.09 -20.67
C LYS A 196 -2.71 13.15 -20.61
N PRO A 197 -2.09 12.85 -19.44
CA PRO A 197 -0.64 12.86 -19.32
C PRO A 197 0.00 11.76 -20.16
N ILE A 198 1.12 12.11 -20.82
CA ILE A 198 1.96 11.19 -21.59
C ILE A 198 3.30 11.08 -20.90
N PHE A 199 3.74 9.84 -20.65
CA PHE A 199 5.03 9.51 -20.07
C PHE A 199 5.95 8.93 -21.16
N PRO A 200 6.96 9.70 -21.63
CA PRO A 200 7.84 9.26 -22.70
C PRO A 200 8.92 8.31 -22.16
N ILE A 201 9.01 7.12 -22.69
CA ILE A 201 10.03 6.13 -22.39
C ILE A 201 10.91 5.95 -23.61
N LEU A 202 12.10 6.58 -23.58
CA LEU A 202 13.04 6.60 -24.69
C LEU A 202 14.33 5.89 -24.28
N PRO A 203 14.38 4.53 -24.35
CA PRO A 203 15.47 3.74 -23.76
C PRO A 203 16.79 3.82 -24.56
N SER A 204 16.74 4.23 -25.84
CA SER A 204 17.89 4.19 -26.74
C SER A 204 18.84 5.39 -26.55
N ILE A 205 19.25 5.66 -25.30
CA ILE A 205 20.12 6.80 -24.97
C ILE A 205 21.52 6.74 -25.57
N VAL A 206 21.98 5.55 -25.98
CA VAL A 206 23.28 5.35 -26.65
C VAL A 206 23.13 5.47 -28.17
N THR A 207 22.21 4.70 -28.75
CA THR A 207 22.01 4.60 -30.21
C THR A 207 21.29 5.79 -30.83
N ALA A 208 20.37 6.42 -30.07
CA ALA A 208 19.62 7.61 -30.47
C ALA A 208 19.86 8.79 -29.49
N GLY A 209 21.06 8.87 -28.92
CA GLY A 209 21.42 9.89 -27.92
C GLY A 209 21.22 11.33 -28.38
N PRO A 210 21.59 11.73 -29.61
CA PRO A 210 21.32 13.07 -30.13
C PRO A 210 19.83 13.40 -30.21
N GLU A 211 19.01 12.46 -30.66
CA GLU A 211 17.55 12.60 -30.78
C GLU A 211 16.90 12.75 -29.40
N VAL A 212 17.29 11.91 -28.43
CA VAL A 212 16.81 12.02 -27.03
C VAL A 212 17.22 13.36 -26.42
N LYS A 213 18.48 13.80 -26.64
CA LYS A 213 18.95 15.11 -26.19
C LYS A 213 18.17 16.27 -26.82
N SER A 214 17.83 16.15 -28.10
CA SER A 214 16.98 17.14 -28.79
C SER A 214 15.60 17.23 -28.18
N PHE A 215 14.97 16.07 -27.86
CA PHE A 215 13.68 15.99 -27.20
C PHE A 215 13.71 16.61 -25.79
N VAL A 216 14.71 16.29 -24.99
CA VAL A 216 14.88 16.84 -23.63
C VAL A 216 15.11 18.37 -23.67
N LYS A 217 15.86 18.88 -24.65
CA LYS A 217 16.08 20.33 -24.83
C LYS A 217 14.80 21.13 -25.10
N LYS A 218 13.71 20.47 -25.53
CA LYS A 218 12.40 21.09 -25.69
C LYS A 218 11.61 21.22 -24.37
N GLY A 219 12.24 20.89 -23.25
CA GLY A 219 11.64 21.00 -21.92
C GLY A 219 10.98 19.73 -21.41
N HIS A 220 11.10 18.61 -22.13
CA HIS A 220 10.57 17.33 -21.70
C HIS A 220 11.51 16.55 -20.79
N VAL A 221 10.93 15.65 -19.99
CA VAL A 221 11.67 14.60 -19.29
C VAL A 221 11.74 13.35 -20.17
N ASN A 222 12.74 12.53 -19.98
CA ASN A 222 12.85 11.20 -20.54
C ASN A 222 12.98 10.17 -19.45
N PHE A 223 12.20 9.09 -19.54
CA PHE A 223 12.37 7.90 -18.73
C PHE A 223 13.12 6.85 -19.56
N SER A 224 14.26 6.38 -19.04
CA SER A 224 15.12 5.43 -19.75
C SER A 224 14.77 3.97 -19.51
N ASP A 225 13.92 3.71 -18.49
CA ASP A 225 13.53 2.36 -18.07
C ASP A 225 12.05 2.33 -17.72
N GLU A 226 11.33 1.41 -18.35
CA GLU A 226 9.90 1.27 -18.23
C GLU A 226 9.46 0.71 -16.87
N VAL A 227 10.23 -0.20 -16.29
CA VAL A 227 9.90 -0.84 -15.01
C VAL A 227 10.10 0.16 -13.86
N THR A 228 11.18 0.94 -13.92
CA THR A 228 11.46 2.02 -12.95
C THR A 228 10.36 3.08 -13.02
N LEU A 229 9.94 3.49 -14.22
CA LEU A 229 8.82 4.42 -14.39
C LEU A 229 7.52 3.82 -13.85
N GLY A 230 7.16 2.59 -14.23
CA GLY A 230 5.93 1.93 -13.79
C GLY A 230 5.85 1.83 -12.26
N THR A 231 6.96 1.49 -11.62
CA THR A 231 7.07 1.42 -10.16
C THR A 231 6.91 2.79 -9.51
N ALA A 232 7.64 3.80 -10.00
CA ALA A 232 7.58 5.17 -9.46
C ALA A 232 6.19 5.81 -9.65
N LEU A 233 5.58 5.62 -10.82
CA LEU A 233 4.24 6.12 -11.13
C LEU A 233 3.18 5.48 -10.22
N SER A 234 3.30 4.18 -9.96
CA SER A 234 2.42 3.47 -9.03
C SER A 234 2.48 4.06 -7.62
N ARG A 235 3.67 4.43 -7.15
CA ARG A 235 3.82 5.10 -5.84
C ARG A 235 3.16 6.47 -5.83
N VAL A 236 3.37 7.26 -6.88
CA VAL A 236 2.75 8.59 -7.00
C VAL A 236 1.23 8.49 -6.95
N ILE A 237 0.64 7.59 -7.74
CA ILE A 237 -0.81 7.45 -7.86
C ILE A 237 -1.43 6.84 -6.60
N ASN A 238 -0.75 5.91 -5.93
CA ASN A 238 -1.27 5.26 -4.73
C ASN A 238 -0.96 6.01 -3.42
N THR A 239 -0.16 7.07 -3.45
CA THR A 239 0.05 7.92 -2.27
C THR A 239 -1.19 8.80 -2.07
N PRO A 240 -1.91 8.66 -0.95
CA PRO A 240 -3.11 9.45 -0.70
C PRO A 240 -2.73 10.94 -0.51
N LYS A 241 -3.61 11.84 -0.93
CA LYS A 241 -3.50 13.25 -0.54
C LYS A 241 -3.81 13.39 0.96
N PRO A 242 -3.28 14.42 1.66
CA PRO A 242 -3.62 14.68 3.05
C PRO A 242 -5.12 14.81 3.23
N MET A 243 -5.72 13.93 4.03
CA MET A 243 -7.16 13.85 4.25
C MET A 243 -7.62 14.81 5.35
N SER A 244 -8.93 14.80 5.63
CA SER A 244 -9.50 15.54 6.75
C SER A 244 -8.88 15.08 8.06
N THR A 245 -8.73 16.01 9.00
CA THR A 245 -8.31 15.73 10.37
C THR A 245 -9.50 15.58 11.32
N ASP A 246 -10.71 15.54 10.79
CA ASP A 246 -11.91 15.35 11.60
C ASP A 246 -11.98 13.91 12.12
N ILE A 247 -11.88 13.80 13.44
CA ILE A 247 -11.85 12.52 14.14
C ILE A 247 -13.20 12.32 14.79
N GLN A 248 -13.87 11.25 14.40
CA GLN A 248 -15.16 10.87 14.96
C GLN A 248 -15.01 9.61 15.80
N LEU A 249 -15.38 9.69 17.07
CA LEU A 249 -15.40 8.57 18.00
C LEU A 249 -16.83 8.01 18.08
N TYR A 250 -17.16 7.08 17.19
CA TYR A 250 -18.49 6.49 17.13
C TYR A 250 -18.79 5.57 18.31
N GLY A 251 -19.68 6.01 19.21
CA GLY A 251 -20.17 5.19 20.31
C GLY A 251 -19.13 4.80 21.35
N VAL A 252 -17.99 5.50 21.41
CA VAL A 252 -16.94 5.25 22.41
C VAL A 252 -17.31 5.95 23.73
N ASP A 253 -17.35 5.18 24.81
CA ASP A 253 -17.47 5.71 26.17
C ASP A 253 -16.08 6.16 26.67
N VAL A 254 -15.69 7.38 26.26
CA VAL A 254 -14.38 7.96 26.60
C VAL A 254 -14.16 8.06 28.12
N PRO A 255 -15.15 8.47 28.94
CA PRO A 255 -15.02 8.46 30.39
C PRO A 255 -14.69 7.09 30.95
N GLU A 256 -15.39 6.03 30.50
CA GLU A 256 -15.15 4.67 30.98
C GLU A 256 -13.77 4.15 30.53
N VAL A 257 -13.38 4.37 29.26
CA VAL A 257 -12.03 4.05 28.78
C VAL A 257 -10.98 4.72 29.68
N ARG A 258 -11.12 6.01 29.96
CA ARG A 258 -10.20 6.75 30.81
C ARG A 258 -10.16 6.18 32.24
N ARG A 259 -11.34 5.89 32.82
CA ARG A 259 -11.44 5.30 34.15
C ARG A 259 -10.71 3.97 34.30
N ILE A 260 -10.76 3.14 33.25
CA ILE A 260 -10.03 1.85 33.22
C ILE A 260 -8.53 2.10 33.18
N ILE A 261 -8.08 2.96 32.27
CA ILE A 261 -6.64 3.25 32.08
C ILE A 261 -6.03 3.88 33.34
N ASP A 262 -6.72 4.85 33.95
CA ASP A 262 -6.18 5.60 35.11
C ASP A 262 -6.10 4.74 36.39
N ARG A 263 -6.76 3.58 36.43
CA ARG A 263 -6.68 2.61 37.53
C ARG A 263 -5.48 1.66 37.42
N LEU A 264 -4.84 1.62 36.25
CA LEU A 264 -3.73 0.71 36.04
C LEU A 264 -2.49 1.18 36.82
N PRO A 265 -1.78 0.26 37.51
CA PRO A 265 -0.64 0.60 38.35
C PRO A 265 0.63 0.98 37.58
N GLY A 266 0.55 1.10 36.25
CA GLY A 266 1.67 1.42 35.37
C GLY A 266 1.66 0.57 34.10
N SER A 267 2.82 0.10 33.65
CA SER A 267 2.95 -0.76 32.48
C SER A 267 2.65 -2.23 32.81
N GLY A 268 2.04 -2.96 31.88
CA GLY A 268 1.74 -4.39 32.05
C GLY A 268 0.66 -4.86 31.07
N TYR A 269 0.19 -6.06 31.29
CA TYR A 269 -0.91 -6.67 30.54
C TYR A 269 -2.20 -6.59 31.32
N LEU A 270 -3.26 -6.22 30.65
CA LEU A 270 -4.62 -6.28 31.21
C LEU A 270 -5.06 -7.74 31.35
N ASN A 271 -5.81 -8.04 32.40
CA ASN A 271 -6.48 -9.34 32.50
C ASN A 271 -7.66 -9.44 31.52
N PRO A 272 -8.19 -10.64 31.23
CA PRO A 272 -9.24 -10.82 30.21
C PRO A 272 -10.52 -10.01 30.47
N GLU A 273 -10.89 -9.77 31.73
CA GLU A 273 -12.08 -9.02 32.08
C GLU A 273 -11.88 -7.51 31.83
N GLU A 274 -10.71 -6.98 32.20
CA GLU A 274 -10.33 -5.59 31.92
C GLU A 274 -10.28 -5.33 30.41
N VAL A 275 -9.66 -6.25 29.63
CA VAL A 275 -9.65 -6.17 28.16
C VAL A 275 -11.06 -6.11 27.61
N ARG A 276 -11.94 -6.99 28.06
CA ARG A 276 -13.34 -7.04 27.61
C ARG A 276 -14.08 -5.73 27.91
N THR A 277 -13.92 -5.22 29.13
CA THR A 277 -14.56 -3.98 29.56
C THR A 277 -14.05 -2.80 28.74
N LEU A 278 -12.73 -2.72 28.52
CA LEU A 278 -12.11 -1.68 27.69
C LEU A 278 -12.60 -1.73 26.23
N LEU A 279 -12.64 -2.91 25.62
CA LEU A 279 -13.10 -3.07 24.25
C LEU A 279 -14.59 -2.74 24.08
N ARG A 280 -15.43 -3.11 25.07
CA ARG A 280 -16.85 -2.72 25.08
C ARG A 280 -17.01 -1.20 25.20
N ALA A 281 -16.28 -0.55 26.11
CA ALA A 281 -16.29 0.89 26.24
C ALA A 281 -15.79 1.59 24.95
N ALA A 282 -14.88 0.96 24.22
CA ALA A 282 -14.43 1.41 22.90
C ALA A 282 -15.42 1.07 21.77
N ASN A 283 -16.60 0.50 22.08
CA ASN A 283 -17.60 0.07 21.10
C ASN A 283 -17.09 -0.95 20.07
N ILE A 284 -16.17 -1.81 20.48
CA ILE A 284 -15.63 -2.88 19.64
C ILE A 284 -16.46 -4.15 19.88
N PRO A 285 -17.08 -4.73 18.82
CA PRO A 285 -17.85 -5.97 18.96
C PRO A 285 -16.99 -7.12 19.47
N LEU A 286 -17.50 -7.86 20.46
CA LEU A 286 -16.80 -8.99 21.05
C LEU A 286 -17.58 -10.28 20.79
N VAL A 287 -16.84 -11.37 20.60
CA VAL A 287 -17.41 -12.72 20.68
C VAL A 287 -17.82 -13.01 22.12
N GLU A 288 -18.89 -13.80 22.31
CA GLU A 288 -19.21 -14.31 23.64
C GLU A 288 -18.06 -15.20 24.15
N GLU A 289 -17.61 -14.93 25.35
CA GLU A 289 -16.55 -15.70 25.98
C GLU A 289 -16.80 -15.85 27.48
N TYR A 290 -16.28 -16.92 28.02
CA TYR A 290 -16.31 -17.17 29.45
C TYR A 290 -14.99 -17.77 29.91
N ALA A 291 -14.40 -17.17 30.93
CA ALA A 291 -13.16 -17.62 31.54
C ALA A 291 -13.39 -18.05 32.98
N SER A 292 -12.97 -19.24 33.34
CA SER A 292 -13.10 -19.81 34.69
C SER A 292 -12.06 -20.90 34.92
N ASP A 293 -11.82 -21.21 36.18
CA ASP A 293 -11.16 -22.42 36.66
C ASP A 293 -12.18 -23.53 37.01
N ASP A 294 -13.48 -23.20 37.04
CA ASP A 294 -14.55 -24.14 37.24
C ASP A 294 -14.94 -24.87 35.96
N ARG A 295 -14.68 -26.17 35.95
CA ARG A 295 -14.96 -27.08 34.83
C ARG A 295 -16.42 -27.10 34.43
N ASP A 296 -17.32 -27.21 35.43
CA ASP A 296 -18.75 -27.40 35.17
C ASP A 296 -19.40 -26.10 34.64
N ALA A 297 -18.92 -24.94 35.10
CA ALA A 297 -19.29 -23.64 34.55
C ALA A 297 -18.85 -23.47 33.09
N LEU A 298 -17.66 -23.93 32.74
CA LEU A 298 -17.14 -23.91 31.35
C LEU A 298 -17.96 -24.82 30.43
N LEU A 299 -18.36 -26.02 30.90
CA LEU A 299 -19.20 -26.94 30.15
C LEU A 299 -20.62 -26.37 29.92
N ALA A 300 -21.21 -25.75 30.96
CA ALA A 300 -22.50 -25.08 30.84
C ALA A 300 -22.45 -23.94 29.81
N PHE A 301 -21.38 -23.15 29.83
CA PHE A 301 -21.18 -22.08 28.86
C PHE A 301 -20.98 -22.64 27.42
N ALA A 302 -20.16 -23.67 27.24
CA ALA A 302 -19.97 -24.29 25.93
C ALA A 302 -21.24 -24.85 25.32
N LYS A 303 -22.12 -25.46 26.14
CA LYS A 303 -23.48 -25.89 25.74
C LYS A 303 -24.35 -24.71 25.29
N LYS A 304 -24.29 -23.59 26.02
CA LYS A 304 -25.05 -22.37 25.70
C LYS A 304 -24.66 -21.81 24.35
N VAL A 305 -23.34 -21.66 24.08
CA VAL A 305 -22.82 -21.04 22.83
C VAL A 305 -22.79 -22.02 21.66
N LYS A 306 -23.04 -23.29 21.91
CA LYS A 306 -23.05 -24.43 20.97
C LYS A 306 -21.64 -24.76 20.43
N TYR A 307 -21.38 -26.04 20.31
CA TYR A 307 -20.16 -26.55 19.67
C TYR A 307 -20.18 -26.34 18.14
N PRO A 308 -19.03 -26.20 17.50
CA PRO A 308 -17.67 -26.29 18.05
C PRO A 308 -17.25 -25.02 18.79
N VAL A 309 -16.42 -25.20 19.83
CA VAL A 309 -15.82 -24.11 20.61
C VAL A 309 -14.28 -24.12 20.54
N VAL A 310 -13.69 -23.03 21.00
CA VAL A 310 -12.24 -22.88 21.20
C VAL A 310 -11.99 -22.76 22.71
N ALA A 311 -10.96 -23.44 23.19
CA ALA A 311 -10.44 -23.26 24.54
C ALA A 311 -9.06 -22.62 24.53
N LYS A 312 -8.82 -21.65 25.42
CA LYS A 312 -7.55 -20.93 25.55
C LYS A 312 -7.20 -20.83 27.04
N VAL A 313 -5.92 -21.03 27.38
CA VAL A 313 -5.46 -20.82 28.75
C VAL A 313 -5.54 -19.35 29.17
N VAL A 314 -5.78 -19.11 30.45
CA VAL A 314 -5.68 -17.81 31.12
C VAL A 314 -4.44 -17.82 32.00
N GLY A 315 -3.70 -16.69 32.04
CA GLY A 315 -2.41 -16.52 32.76
C GLY A 315 -1.26 -16.29 31.81
N PRO A 316 -0.76 -17.30 31.10
CA PRO A 316 0.34 -17.13 30.16
C PRO A 316 0.04 -16.17 29.01
N VAL A 317 1.03 -15.34 28.64
CA VAL A 317 0.91 -14.36 27.54
C VAL A 317 1.01 -15.06 26.17
N HIS A 318 2.02 -15.93 26.00
CA HIS A 318 2.26 -16.67 24.75
C HIS A 318 1.58 -18.04 24.77
N LYS A 319 0.27 -18.06 24.62
CA LYS A 319 -0.59 -19.24 24.80
C LYS A 319 -0.31 -20.34 23.78
N SER A 320 -0.04 -19.99 22.53
CA SER A 320 0.20 -20.96 21.45
C SER A 320 1.51 -21.72 21.63
N ASP A 321 2.57 -21.06 22.14
CA ASP A 321 3.90 -21.65 22.29
C ASP A 321 3.94 -22.78 23.33
N ILE A 322 3.03 -22.73 24.28
CA ILE A 322 2.92 -23.74 25.34
C ILE A 322 1.81 -24.77 25.10
N GLY A 323 1.19 -24.78 23.91
CA GLY A 323 0.03 -25.64 23.63
C GLY A 323 -1.24 -25.23 24.37
N GLY A 324 -1.34 -23.96 24.76
CA GLY A 324 -2.46 -23.40 25.52
C GLY A 324 -3.67 -22.97 24.68
N VAL A 325 -3.80 -23.44 23.43
CA VAL A 325 -4.94 -23.17 22.55
C VAL A 325 -5.42 -24.49 21.94
N ALA A 326 -6.72 -24.81 22.10
CA ALA A 326 -7.34 -25.94 21.45
C ALA A 326 -8.53 -25.44 20.58
N LEU A 327 -8.45 -25.76 19.30
CA LEU A 327 -9.43 -25.36 18.29
C LEU A 327 -10.40 -26.48 17.97
N ASN A 328 -11.58 -26.12 17.46
CA ASN A 328 -12.55 -27.06 16.91
C ASN A 328 -12.97 -28.17 17.89
N ILE A 329 -13.17 -27.81 19.15
CA ILE A 329 -13.69 -28.70 20.19
C ILE A 329 -15.16 -28.96 19.89
N ARG A 330 -15.53 -30.24 19.61
CA ARG A 330 -16.83 -30.60 19.05
C ARG A 330 -17.82 -31.14 20.06
N GLY A 331 -17.44 -31.34 21.30
CA GLY A 331 -18.30 -31.93 22.32
C GLY A 331 -17.71 -31.83 23.72
N GLU A 332 -18.51 -32.27 24.69
CA GLU A 332 -18.20 -32.18 26.10
C GLU A 332 -16.96 -32.98 26.51
N GLU A 333 -16.86 -34.24 26.04
CA GLU A 333 -15.73 -35.10 26.34
C GLU A 333 -14.39 -34.49 25.83
N HIS A 334 -14.42 -33.91 24.64
CA HIS A 334 -13.25 -33.23 24.07
C HIS A 334 -12.89 -31.99 24.87
N LEU A 335 -13.87 -31.21 25.32
CA LEU A 335 -13.62 -30.04 26.16
C LEU A 335 -13.03 -30.44 27.51
N LEU A 336 -13.53 -31.51 28.13
CA LEU A 336 -13.00 -32.04 29.38
C LEU A 336 -11.54 -32.49 29.26
N PHE A 337 -11.23 -33.24 28.21
CA PHE A 337 -9.86 -33.67 27.93
C PHE A 337 -8.90 -32.47 27.79
N GLU A 338 -9.29 -31.46 27.04
CA GLU A 338 -8.48 -30.24 26.84
C GLU A 338 -8.36 -29.42 28.12
N TYR A 339 -9.45 -29.32 28.91
CA TYR A 339 -9.43 -28.66 30.21
C TYR A 339 -8.39 -29.30 31.14
N GLU A 340 -8.42 -30.62 31.32
CA GLU A 340 -7.48 -31.32 32.18
C GLU A 340 -6.02 -31.17 31.69
N ARG A 341 -5.79 -31.25 30.41
CA ARG A 341 -4.50 -31.04 29.80
C ARG A 341 -3.97 -29.62 30.03
N MET A 342 -4.79 -28.62 29.77
CA MET A 342 -4.39 -27.22 29.83
C MET A 342 -4.19 -26.71 31.26
N MET A 343 -5.01 -27.15 32.19
CA MET A 343 -4.87 -26.75 33.60
C MET A 343 -3.55 -27.26 34.26
N ARG A 344 -2.90 -28.23 33.63
CA ARG A 344 -1.55 -28.73 34.08
C ARG A 344 -0.38 -27.91 33.55
N LEU A 345 -0.64 -26.99 32.61
CA LEU A 345 0.42 -26.16 32.03
C LEU A 345 0.91 -25.09 33.01
N PRO A 346 2.22 -24.76 33.00
CA PRO A 346 2.78 -23.82 33.95
C PRO A 346 2.14 -22.42 33.85
N GLY A 347 1.77 -21.85 35.01
CA GLY A 347 1.24 -20.49 35.11
C GLY A 347 -0.22 -20.32 34.65
N VAL A 348 -0.93 -21.41 34.34
CA VAL A 348 -2.34 -21.37 33.99
C VAL A 348 -3.19 -21.20 35.24
N THR A 349 -4.08 -20.22 35.20
CA THR A 349 -5.00 -19.86 36.28
C THR A 349 -6.46 -20.17 35.95
N GLY A 350 -6.76 -20.54 34.69
CA GLY A 350 -8.10 -20.88 34.23
C GLY A 350 -8.12 -21.12 32.72
N ILE A 351 -9.28 -21.46 32.21
CA ILE A 351 -9.55 -21.69 30.79
C ILE A 351 -10.62 -20.70 30.31
N MET A 352 -10.40 -20.12 29.14
CA MET A 352 -11.38 -19.32 28.42
C MET A 352 -11.99 -20.14 27.29
N VAL A 353 -13.30 -20.17 27.21
CA VAL A 353 -14.06 -20.83 26.15
C VAL A 353 -14.76 -19.77 25.28
N GLN A 354 -14.71 -19.94 23.98
CA GLN A 354 -15.35 -19.08 22.96
C GLN A 354 -15.99 -19.95 21.88
N PRO A 355 -17.07 -19.51 21.19
CA PRO A 355 -17.54 -20.20 20.00
C PRO A 355 -16.46 -20.18 18.90
N MET A 356 -16.39 -21.26 18.12
CA MET A 356 -15.49 -21.34 16.97
C MET A 356 -16.11 -20.53 15.82
N LEU A 357 -15.53 -19.37 15.55
CA LEU A 357 -15.95 -18.54 14.42
C LEU A 357 -15.21 -18.96 13.13
N LYS A 358 -15.90 -18.77 12.01
CA LYS A 358 -15.35 -18.96 10.66
C LYS A 358 -15.48 -17.66 9.90
N GLY A 359 -14.48 -17.33 9.10
CA GLY A 359 -14.47 -16.12 8.30
C GLY A 359 -13.06 -15.70 7.93
N GLN A 360 -12.96 -14.57 7.26
CA GLN A 360 -11.68 -13.96 6.98
C GLN A 360 -11.18 -13.22 8.22
N GLU A 361 -9.95 -13.53 8.62
CA GLU A 361 -9.34 -12.89 9.77
C GLU A 361 -8.66 -11.58 9.36
N LEU A 362 -8.90 -10.53 10.12
CA LEU A 362 -8.18 -9.26 10.02
C LEU A 362 -7.37 -9.04 11.29
N PHE A 363 -6.16 -8.55 11.11
CA PHE A 363 -5.29 -8.11 12.19
C PHE A 363 -5.42 -6.61 12.41
N LEU A 364 -5.67 -6.21 13.64
CA LEU A 364 -5.63 -4.81 14.09
C LEU A 364 -4.70 -4.70 15.29
N GLY A 365 -3.85 -3.70 15.26
CA GLY A 365 -2.96 -3.41 16.37
C GLY A 365 -2.60 -1.94 16.46
N ALA A 366 -2.09 -1.53 17.61
CA ALA A 366 -1.52 -0.22 17.81
C ALA A 366 -0.21 -0.34 18.63
N LYS A 367 0.78 0.47 18.28
CA LYS A 367 2.05 0.54 18.97
C LYS A 367 2.43 1.99 19.20
N TYR A 368 2.87 2.32 20.40
CA TYR A 368 3.48 3.62 20.67
C TYR A 368 4.91 3.67 20.12
N GLU A 369 5.18 4.68 19.34
CA GLU A 369 6.50 4.95 18.77
C GLU A 369 7.00 6.30 19.29
N ASP A 370 8.18 6.30 19.89
CA ASP A 370 8.77 7.54 20.46
C ASP A 370 8.75 8.67 19.44
N ARG A 371 8.34 9.87 19.88
CA ARG A 371 8.18 11.12 19.09
C ARG A 371 7.07 11.09 18.04
N PHE A 372 6.61 9.93 17.58
CA PHE A 372 5.55 9.81 16.57
C PHE A 372 4.16 9.63 17.18
N GLY A 373 4.08 9.13 18.42
CA GLY A 373 2.82 8.73 19.02
C GLY A 373 2.39 7.33 18.62
N HIS A 374 1.09 7.09 18.53
CA HIS A 374 0.57 5.76 18.24
C HIS A 374 0.51 5.51 16.74
N VAL A 375 1.10 4.39 16.32
CA VAL A 375 0.99 3.84 14.97
C VAL A 375 -0.03 2.70 15.00
N VAL A 376 -1.09 2.82 14.21
CA VAL A 376 -2.12 1.80 14.03
C VAL A 376 -1.75 0.93 12.84
N LEU A 377 -1.95 -0.37 12.98
CA LEU A 377 -1.68 -1.36 11.94
C LEU A 377 -2.98 -2.10 11.61
N CYS A 378 -3.22 -2.36 10.35
CA CYS A 378 -4.24 -3.30 9.91
C CYS A 378 -3.69 -4.19 8.79
N GLY A 379 -4.16 -5.42 8.72
CA GLY A 379 -3.73 -6.39 7.72
C GLY A 379 -4.58 -7.64 7.72
N LEU A 380 -4.28 -8.57 6.81
CA LEU A 380 -4.86 -9.90 6.83
C LEU A 380 -4.34 -10.65 8.06
N GLY A 381 -5.25 -11.29 8.79
CA GLY A 381 -4.94 -12.09 9.98
C GLY A 381 -4.57 -13.54 9.67
N GLY A 382 -4.49 -14.35 10.75
CA GLY A 382 -4.18 -15.76 10.67
C GLY A 382 -2.71 -16.07 10.34
N ILE A 383 -2.45 -17.29 9.90
CA ILE A 383 -1.11 -17.79 9.58
C ILE A 383 -0.44 -17.05 8.42
N PHE A 384 -1.20 -16.28 7.67
CA PHE A 384 -0.70 -15.54 6.49
C PHE A 384 -0.04 -14.20 6.83
N VAL A 385 -0.19 -13.68 8.05
CA VAL A 385 0.40 -12.39 8.47
C VAL A 385 1.91 -12.38 8.26
N GLU A 386 2.59 -13.45 8.66
CA GLU A 386 4.05 -13.55 8.55
C GLU A 386 4.53 -13.78 7.11
N VAL A 387 3.73 -14.46 6.30
CA VAL A 387 4.08 -14.85 4.93
C VAL A 387 3.80 -13.71 3.95
N LEU A 388 2.60 -13.13 3.99
CA LEU A 388 2.18 -12.13 3.01
C LEU A 388 2.65 -10.72 3.37
N LYS A 389 2.86 -10.43 4.67
CA LYS A 389 3.23 -9.10 5.19
C LYS A 389 2.39 -7.96 4.62
N ASP A 390 1.11 -8.27 4.32
CA ASP A 390 0.16 -7.31 3.77
C ASP A 390 -0.44 -6.50 4.92
N VAL A 391 0.30 -5.47 5.31
CA VAL A 391 -0.01 -4.60 6.45
C VAL A 391 0.01 -3.15 6.02
N SER A 392 -1.01 -2.41 6.41
CA SER A 392 -1.09 -0.96 6.26
C SER A 392 -0.86 -0.28 7.59
N TYR A 393 -0.14 0.84 7.56
CA TYR A 393 0.21 1.63 8.73
C TYR A 393 -0.45 3.00 8.67
N GLY A 394 -0.99 3.47 9.81
CA GLY A 394 -1.55 4.79 9.98
C GLY A 394 -1.08 5.45 11.26
N LEU A 395 -0.82 6.76 11.20
CA LEU A 395 -0.42 7.55 12.37
C LEU A 395 -1.68 8.08 13.05
N ALA A 396 -1.91 7.67 14.30
CA ALA A 396 -3.04 8.13 15.08
C ALA A 396 -2.89 9.62 15.45
N PRO A 397 -4.03 10.33 15.63
CA PRO A 397 -5.40 9.88 15.44
C PRO A 397 -5.76 9.78 13.95
N LEU A 398 -6.63 8.82 13.60
CA LEU A 398 -7.03 8.55 12.22
C LEU A 398 -8.44 9.07 11.94
N SER A 399 -8.64 9.74 10.81
CA SER A 399 -9.96 10.04 10.28
C SER A 399 -10.59 8.79 9.64
N TYR A 400 -11.89 8.85 9.35
CA TYR A 400 -12.60 7.79 8.63
C TYR A 400 -11.97 7.52 7.25
N ASP A 401 -11.66 8.57 6.50
CA ASP A 401 -11.08 8.46 5.16
C ASP A 401 -9.68 7.82 5.20
N GLU A 402 -8.87 8.17 6.19
CA GLU A 402 -7.56 7.55 6.40
C GLU A 402 -7.69 6.05 6.69
N THR A 403 -8.60 5.67 7.59
CA THR A 403 -8.87 4.27 7.94
C THR A 403 -9.36 3.50 6.72
N TYR A 404 -10.31 4.06 5.97
CA TYR A 404 -10.82 3.46 4.74
C TYR A 404 -9.72 3.28 3.67
N SER A 405 -8.85 4.28 3.52
CA SER A 405 -7.69 4.21 2.64
C SER A 405 -6.69 3.13 3.07
N MET A 406 -6.49 2.94 4.39
CA MET A 406 -5.64 1.87 4.92
C MET A 406 -6.18 0.49 4.55
N ILE A 407 -7.48 0.24 4.77
CA ILE A 407 -8.12 -1.02 4.45
C ILE A 407 -8.05 -1.31 2.95
N ARG A 408 -8.37 -0.33 2.09
CA ARG A 408 -8.28 -0.48 0.64
C ARG A 408 -6.85 -0.67 0.11
N SER A 409 -5.84 -0.35 0.90
CA SER A 409 -4.45 -0.58 0.52
C SER A 409 -3.99 -2.02 0.75
N LEU A 410 -4.76 -2.86 1.44
CA LEU A 410 -4.51 -4.30 1.58
C LEU A 410 -4.79 -5.04 0.26
N ARG A 411 -4.12 -6.18 0.05
CA ARG A 411 -4.20 -6.99 -1.18
C ARG A 411 -5.29 -8.05 -1.11
#